data_5c60a2064721e9fc4d602acfc34a25ee
#
_entry.id   5c60a2064721e9fc4d602acfc34a25ee
#
_cell.length_a   1.000
_cell.length_b   1.000
_cell.length_c   1.000
_cell.angle_alpha   90.00
_cell.angle_beta   90.00
_cell.angle_gamma   90.00
#
_symmetry.space_group_name_H-M   'P 1'
#
loop_
_entity.id
_entity.type
_entity.pdbx_description
1 polymer ?
#
loop_
_entity_poly.entity_id
_entity_poly.type
_entity_poly.pdbx_seq_one_letter_code
_entity_poly.pdbx_strand_id
1 'polypeptide(L)'
;RAEARDAAIMMLDIRGFTGFSSTHSPDAVVKLLTSFHARAIPLIRAHGGDVDKFLGDGVMATFGAVTPSSTAARDALAALEAVMTEAARWSADTGEGLVVNGAVNAGPVVFTAIGHANRLEFTVIGEAVNLAAKLEKHNKAEGTRALTTAGCLARARSEGFEPAATPEHRAARTVLGVDAPLDLAVIA
;
A
#
# COMPACT_ATOMS: atom_id res chain seq x y z
N ARG A 1 -19.35 -13.20 9.67
CA ARG A 1 -20.05 -11.99 10.11
C ARG A 1 -19.27 -10.76 9.62
N ALA A 2 -19.99 -9.80 9.01
CA ALA A 2 -19.40 -8.56 8.55
C ALA A 2 -19.30 -7.56 9.72
N GLU A 3 -18.16 -6.89 9.86
CA GLU A 3 -17.94 -5.91 10.92
C GLU A 3 -17.40 -4.61 10.32
N ALA A 4 -18.01 -3.48 10.71
CA ALA A 4 -17.50 -2.18 10.35
C ALA A 4 -16.17 -1.92 11.08
N ARG A 5 -15.20 -1.41 10.35
CA ARG A 5 -13.89 -1.01 10.85
C ARG A 5 -13.54 0.36 10.27
N ASP A 6 -12.72 1.09 10.99
CA ASP A 6 -12.02 2.24 10.46
C ASP A 6 -10.54 1.88 10.39
N ALA A 7 -10.01 1.78 9.19
CA ALA A 7 -8.69 1.19 8.96
C ALA A 7 -7.90 1.96 7.92
N ALA A 8 -6.59 1.76 7.91
CA ALA A 8 -5.73 2.19 6.83
C ALA A 8 -5.37 1.00 5.94
N ILE A 9 -5.33 1.25 4.65
CA ILE A 9 -5.04 0.26 3.62
C ILE A 9 -3.75 0.67 2.92
N MET A 10 -2.82 -0.28 2.83
CA MET A 10 -1.58 -0.12 2.05
C MET A 10 -1.64 -1.01 0.82
N MET A 11 -1.31 -0.44 -0.33
CA MET A 11 -1.10 -1.19 -1.57
C MET A 11 0.34 -1.00 -2.01
N LEU A 12 1.00 -2.08 -2.37
CA LEU A 12 2.36 -2.09 -2.91
C LEU A 12 2.37 -2.91 -4.21
N ASP A 13 3.14 -2.49 -5.20
CA ASP A 13 3.49 -3.33 -6.34
C ASP A 13 4.88 -2.97 -6.91
N ILE A 14 5.32 -3.75 -7.88
CA ILE A 14 6.60 -3.57 -8.55
C ILE A 14 6.35 -3.02 -9.95
N ARG A 15 6.74 -1.76 -10.17
CA ARG A 15 6.68 -1.15 -11.50
C ARG A 15 7.62 -1.89 -12.46
N GLY A 16 7.11 -2.24 -13.64
CA GLY A 16 7.87 -2.97 -14.64
C GLY A 16 7.90 -4.48 -14.42
N PHE A 17 7.15 -5.01 -13.46
CA PHE A 17 7.10 -6.44 -13.18
C PHE A 17 6.62 -7.28 -14.37
N THR A 18 5.62 -6.81 -15.12
CA THR A 18 5.12 -7.50 -16.30
C THR A 18 6.23 -7.70 -17.34
N GLY A 19 7.01 -6.65 -17.61
CA GLY A 19 8.17 -6.74 -18.49
C GLY A 19 9.23 -7.69 -17.99
N PHE A 20 9.54 -7.63 -16.69
CA PHE A 20 10.49 -8.56 -16.06
C PHE A 20 10.01 -10.02 -16.19
N SER A 21 8.76 -10.31 -15.88
CA SER A 21 8.22 -11.66 -15.93
C SER A 21 8.15 -12.23 -17.34
N SER A 22 8.00 -11.39 -18.37
CA SER A 22 7.98 -11.82 -19.76
C SER A 22 9.37 -12.15 -20.34
N THR A 23 10.44 -11.66 -19.70
CA THR A 23 11.82 -11.80 -20.19
C THR A 23 12.72 -12.68 -19.30
N HIS A 24 12.19 -13.16 -18.18
CA HIS A 24 12.94 -13.97 -17.22
C HIS A 24 12.27 -15.32 -16.99
N SER A 25 13.03 -16.29 -16.49
CA SER A 25 12.50 -17.62 -16.15
C SER A 25 11.51 -17.56 -14.99
N PRO A 26 10.58 -18.53 -14.89
CA PRO A 26 9.68 -18.61 -13.73
C PRO A 26 10.42 -18.64 -12.39
N ASP A 27 11.55 -19.33 -12.31
CA ASP A 27 12.37 -19.38 -11.09
C ASP A 27 12.93 -18.01 -10.72
N ALA A 28 13.39 -17.22 -11.70
CA ALA A 28 13.87 -15.86 -11.49
C ALA A 28 12.74 -14.93 -11.00
N VAL A 29 11.54 -15.09 -11.55
CA VAL A 29 10.36 -14.32 -11.14
C VAL A 29 9.98 -14.65 -9.69
N VAL A 30 9.92 -15.93 -9.34
CA VAL A 30 9.62 -16.37 -7.95
C VAL A 30 10.67 -15.84 -6.98
N LYS A 31 11.96 -15.94 -7.35
CA LYS A 31 13.05 -15.43 -6.52
C LYS A 31 12.95 -13.93 -6.27
N LEU A 32 12.59 -13.16 -7.32
CA LEU A 32 12.42 -11.70 -7.20
C LEU A 32 11.28 -11.36 -6.23
N LEU A 33 10.11 -11.98 -6.40
CA LEU A 33 8.96 -11.77 -5.52
C LEU A 33 9.24 -12.17 -4.08
N THR A 34 9.85 -13.33 -3.87
CA THR A 34 10.21 -13.79 -2.54
C THR A 34 11.18 -12.84 -1.84
N SER A 35 12.17 -12.34 -2.58
CA SER A 35 13.12 -11.35 -2.08
C SER A 35 12.43 -10.04 -1.68
N PHE A 36 11.53 -9.53 -2.51
CA PHE A 36 10.77 -8.33 -2.19
C PHE A 36 9.88 -8.53 -0.95
N HIS A 37 9.11 -9.62 -0.91
CA HIS A 37 8.23 -9.90 0.22
C HIS A 37 9.01 -10.07 1.53
N ALA A 38 10.18 -10.70 1.48
CA ALA A 38 11.03 -10.90 2.65
C ALA A 38 11.54 -9.56 3.25
N ARG A 39 11.63 -8.51 2.45
CA ARG A 39 12.02 -7.17 2.91
C ARG A 39 10.83 -6.32 3.35
N ALA A 40 9.72 -6.38 2.64
CA ALA A 40 8.56 -5.53 2.88
C ALA A 40 7.67 -6.02 4.04
N ILE A 41 7.36 -7.31 4.09
CA ILE A 41 6.39 -7.87 5.05
C ILE A 41 6.82 -7.68 6.51
N PRO A 42 8.08 -7.92 6.90
CA PRO A 42 8.49 -7.67 8.28
C PRO A 42 8.32 -6.22 8.71
N LEU A 43 8.53 -5.25 7.81
CA LEU A 43 8.33 -3.83 8.11
C LEU A 43 6.85 -3.49 8.30
N ILE A 44 5.98 -4.04 7.47
CA ILE A 44 4.52 -3.89 7.64
C ILE A 44 4.09 -4.41 9.01
N ARG A 45 4.52 -5.61 9.37
CA ARG A 45 4.19 -6.24 10.66
C ARG A 45 4.78 -5.49 11.86
N ALA A 46 6.00 -4.99 11.74
CA ALA A 46 6.65 -4.22 12.79
C ALA A 46 5.90 -2.92 13.12
N HIS A 47 5.15 -2.38 12.16
CA HIS A 47 4.30 -1.21 12.33
C HIS A 47 2.84 -1.54 12.66
N GLY A 48 2.54 -2.79 13.00
CA GLY A 48 1.20 -3.22 13.40
C GLY A 48 0.26 -3.57 12.24
N GLY A 49 0.78 -3.69 11.03
CA GLY A 49 0.00 -4.09 9.87
C GLY A 49 -0.13 -5.60 9.72
N ASP A 50 -1.17 -5.99 9.01
CA ASP A 50 -1.45 -7.37 8.63
C ASP A 50 -1.49 -7.48 7.10
N VAL A 51 -0.86 -8.51 6.53
CA VAL A 51 -0.98 -8.79 5.10
C VAL A 51 -2.36 -9.41 4.86
N ASP A 52 -3.17 -8.73 4.05
CA ASP A 52 -4.50 -9.22 3.70
C ASP A 52 -4.43 -10.26 2.58
N LYS A 53 -3.76 -9.90 1.48
CA LYS A 53 -3.59 -10.79 0.33
C LYS A 53 -2.46 -10.33 -0.58
N PHE A 54 -2.04 -11.25 -1.44
CA PHE A 54 -1.21 -10.94 -2.60
C PHE A 54 -2.08 -10.78 -3.85
N LEU A 55 -1.74 -9.81 -4.68
CA LEU A 55 -2.43 -9.45 -5.92
C LEU A 55 -1.41 -9.47 -7.05
N GLY A 56 -1.12 -10.67 -7.60
CA GLY A 56 0.01 -10.85 -8.51
C GLY A 56 1.33 -10.52 -7.81
N ASP A 57 2.07 -9.54 -8.31
CA ASP A 57 3.26 -9.00 -7.63
C ASP A 57 2.93 -8.10 -6.45
N GLY A 58 1.69 -7.64 -6.37
CA GLY A 58 1.23 -6.69 -5.38
C GLY A 58 0.98 -7.27 -3.99
N VAL A 59 1.04 -6.40 -3.00
CA VAL A 59 0.71 -6.71 -1.60
C VAL A 59 -0.35 -5.75 -1.13
N MET A 60 -1.43 -6.27 -0.57
CA MET A 60 -2.41 -5.50 0.18
C MET A 60 -2.25 -5.78 1.66
N ALA A 61 -2.03 -4.72 2.43
CA ALA A 61 -1.93 -4.79 3.89
C ALA A 61 -2.94 -3.86 4.54
N THR A 62 -3.34 -4.18 5.77
CA THR A 62 -4.29 -3.40 6.54
C THR A 62 -3.74 -3.06 7.92
N PHE A 63 -4.15 -1.91 8.43
CA PHE A 63 -3.81 -1.42 9.76
C PHE A 63 -5.12 -1.05 10.46
N GLY A 64 -5.43 -1.70 11.57
CA GLY A 64 -6.66 -1.46 12.32
C GLY A 64 -7.89 -2.24 11.83
N ALA A 65 -7.76 -3.12 10.83
CA ALA A 65 -8.87 -3.93 10.34
C ALA A 65 -9.05 -5.23 11.16
N VAL A 66 -7.98 -5.98 11.35
CA VAL A 66 -8.00 -7.23 12.12
C VAL A 66 -8.15 -6.90 13.61
N THR A 67 -7.27 -6.06 14.13
CA THR A 67 -7.34 -5.53 15.50
C THR A 67 -7.59 -4.03 15.40
N PRO A 68 -8.70 -3.51 15.95
CA PRO A 68 -8.97 -2.08 15.94
C PRO A 68 -7.81 -1.25 16.51
N SER A 69 -7.53 -0.11 15.88
CA SER A 69 -6.43 0.78 16.24
C SER A 69 -6.87 2.24 16.16
N SER A 70 -6.47 3.04 17.13
CA SER A 70 -6.65 4.50 17.09
C SER A 70 -5.55 5.23 16.32
N THR A 71 -4.53 4.52 15.84
CA THR A 71 -3.35 5.08 15.16
C THR A 71 -3.07 4.42 13.82
N ALA A 72 -4.12 3.89 13.18
CA ALA A 72 -3.99 3.12 11.95
C ALA A 72 -3.33 3.93 10.81
N ALA A 73 -3.74 5.17 10.60
CA ALA A 73 -3.17 6.02 9.54
C ALA A 73 -1.71 6.37 9.82
N ARG A 74 -1.37 6.72 11.07
CA ARG A 74 0.01 6.95 11.50
C ARG A 74 0.89 5.74 11.21
N ASP A 75 0.44 4.58 11.65
CA ASP A 75 1.22 3.34 11.56
C ASP A 75 1.41 2.92 10.10
N ALA A 76 0.38 3.08 9.28
CA ALA A 76 0.44 2.76 7.85
C ALA A 76 1.40 3.69 7.09
N LEU A 77 1.38 4.99 7.36
CA LEU A 77 2.30 5.93 6.69
C LEU A 77 3.74 5.74 7.17
N ALA A 78 3.96 5.47 8.45
CA ALA A 78 5.29 5.13 8.96
C ALA A 78 5.82 3.84 8.31
N ALA A 79 4.98 2.83 8.16
CA ALA A 79 5.32 1.60 7.45
C ALA A 79 5.64 1.87 5.97
N LEU A 80 4.86 2.72 5.31
CA LEU A 80 5.09 3.08 3.91
C LEU A 80 6.45 3.75 3.72
N GLU A 81 6.82 4.69 4.57
CA GLU A 81 8.16 5.31 4.55
C GLU A 81 9.27 4.26 4.71
N ALA A 82 9.12 3.37 5.68
CA ALA A 82 10.11 2.31 5.93
C ALA A 82 10.22 1.35 4.74
N VAL A 83 9.11 0.95 4.15
CA VAL A 83 9.07 0.09 2.96
C VAL A 83 9.72 0.78 1.77
N MET A 84 9.45 2.07 1.53
CA MET A 84 10.04 2.79 0.40
C MET A 84 11.56 2.93 0.54
N THR A 85 12.07 3.16 1.74
CA THR A 85 13.50 3.19 2.01
C THR A 85 14.15 1.82 1.73
N GLU A 86 13.56 0.75 2.22
CA GLU A 86 14.07 -0.61 2.00
C GLU A 86 13.91 -1.05 0.53
N ALA A 87 12.84 -0.65 -0.13
CA ALA A 87 12.61 -0.93 -1.55
C ALA A 87 13.70 -0.29 -2.44
N ALA A 88 14.17 0.89 -2.10
CA ALA A 88 15.28 1.52 -2.83
C ALA A 88 16.57 0.71 -2.70
N ARG A 89 16.86 0.17 -1.52
CA ARG A 89 18.01 -0.72 -1.29
C ARG A 89 17.85 -2.03 -2.06
N TRP A 90 16.67 -2.63 -2.01
CA TRP A 90 16.36 -3.84 -2.75
C TRP A 90 16.52 -3.66 -4.25
N SER A 91 16.04 -2.55 -4.80
CA SER A 91 16.20 -2.23 -6.21
C SER A 91 17.66 -2.10 -6.62
N ALA A 92 18.48 -1.44 -5.79
CA ALA A 92 19.92 -1.33 -6.01
C ALA A 92 20.62 -2.69 -5.95
N ASP A 93 20.24 -3.54 -5.00
CA ASP A 93 20.83 -4.87 -4.82
C ASP A 93 20.49 -5.82 -5.96
N THR A 94 19.28 -5.75 -6.52
CA THR A 94 18.88 -6.60 -7.66
C THR A 94 19.56 -6.20 -8.96
N GLY A 95 19.87 -4.91 -9.13
CA GLY A 95 20.41 -4.36 -10.36
C GLY A 95 19.44 -4.38 -11.56
N GLU A 96 18.18 -4.72 -11.34
CA GLU A 96 17.16 -4.86 -12.40
C GLU A 96 16.45 -3.55 -12.75
N GLY A 97 16.71 -2.47 -12.01
CA GLY A 97 16.08 -1.17 -12.23
C GLY A 97 14.58 -1.12 -11.89
N LEU A 98 14.10 -2.09 -11.14
CA LEU A 98 12.70 -2.15 -10.73
C LEU A 98 12.41 -1.17 -9.60
N VAL A 99 11.22 -0.60 -9.62
CA VAL A 99 10.75 0.40 -8.64
C VAL A 99 9.51 -0.12 -7.94
N VAL A 100 9.47 -0.02 -6.62
CA VAL A 100 8.27 -0.32 -5.84
C VAL A 100 7.39 0.92 -5.76
N ASN A 101 6.12 0.75 -6.12
CA ASN A 101 5.08 1.75 -5.91
C ASN A 101 4.25 1.39 -4.70
N GLY A 102 3.83 2.40 -3.96
CA GLY A 102 2.94 2.22 -2.82
C GLY A 102 1.93 3.34 -2.67
N ALA A 103 0.88 3.05 -1.95
CA ALA A 103 -0.09 4.04 -1.52
C ALA A 103 -0.72 3.61 -0.21
N VAL A 104 -1.14 4.59 0.58
CA VAL A 104 -1.93 4.39 1.78
C VAL A 104 -3.15 5.28 1.71
N ASN A 105 -4.30 4.73 2.08
CA ASN A 105 -5.52 5.48 2.30
C ASN A 105 -6.21 4.94 3.55
N ALA A 106 -6.91 5.79 4.27
CA ALA A 106 -7.62 5.43 5.48
C ALA A 106 -9.09 5.82 5.39
N GLY A 107 -9.95 5.03 6.00
CA GLY A 107 -11.37 5.29 6.06
C GLY A 107 -12.18 4.08 6.50
N PRO A 108 -13.52 4.22 6.46
CA PRO A 108 -14.42 3.13 6.80
C PRO A 108 -14.28 1.96 5.83
N VAL A 109 -14.24 0.75 6.38
CA VAL A 109 -14.22 -0.51 5.64
C VAL A 109 -15.12 -1.53 6.32
N VAL A 110 -15.41 -2.61 5.62
CA VAL A 110 -16.09 -3.77 6.19
C VAL A 110 -15.09 -4.93 6.23
N PHE A 111 -14.83 -5.43 7.43
CA PHE A 111 -14.06 -6.64 7.65
C PHE A 111 -15.02 -7.82 7.66
N THR A 112 -14.80 -8.80 6.79
CA THR A 112 -15.73 -9.89 6.60
C THR A 112 -15.02 -11.16 6.12
N ALA A 113 -15.73 -12.29 6.24
CA ALA A 113 -15.32 -13.55 5.62
C ALA A 113 -16.03 -13.67 4.26
N ILE A 114 -15.25 -13.94 3.22
CA ILE A 114 -15.74 -14.19 1.86
C ILE A 114 -15.33 -15.60 1.45
N GLY A 115 -16.21 -16.29 0.76
CA GLY A 115 -15.93 -17.63 0.23
C GLY A 115 -17.14 -18.52 0.23
N HIS A 116 -16.90 -19.79 -0.05
CA HIS A 116 -17.94 -20.80 -0.15
C HIS A 116 -17.49 -22.11 0.51
N ALA A 117 -18.42 -22.73 1.22
CA ALA A 117 -18.20 -24.03 1.86
C ALA A 117 -16.94 -24.06 2.77
N ASN A 118 -15.94 -24.81 2.39
CA ASN A 118 -14.74 -25.04 3.21
C ASN A 118 -13.62 -24.03 2.92
N ARG A 119 -13.85 -23.01 2.09
CA ARG A 119 -12.84 -22.02 1.73
C ARG A 119 -13.33 -20.61 2.04
N LEU A 120 -13.06 -20.18 3.26
CA LEU A 120 -13.36 -18.83 3.73
C LEU A 120 -12.05 -18.05 3.86
N GLU A 121 -12.07 -16.82 3.37
CA GLU A 121 -10.98 -15.86 3.51
C GLU A 121 -11.51 -14.62 4.21
N PHE A 122 -10.79 -14.16 5.23
CA PHE A 122 -11.06 -12.87 5.85
C PHE A 122 -10.43 -11.76 5.02
N THR A 123 -11.18 -10.72 4.74
CA THR A 123 -10.72 -9.59 3.94
C THR A 123 -11.46 -8.31 4.33
N VAL A 124 -10.99 -7.19 3.80
CA VAL A 124 -11.67 -5.91 3.91
C VAL A 124 -12.18 -5.45 2.56
N ILE A 125 -13.35 -4.85 2.56
CA ILE A 125 -13.97 -4.26 1.36
C ILE A 125 -14.43 -2.83 1.68
N GLY A 126 -14.51 -1.99 0.67
CA GLY A 126 -15.00 -0.63 0.78
C GLY A 126 -14.28 0.34 -0.14
N GLU A 127 -14.79 1.57 -0.19
CA GLU A 127 -14.21 2.61 -1.04
C GLU A 127 -12.78 3.00 -0.61
N ALA A 128 -12.47 2.94 0.68
CA ALA A 128 -11.12 3.22 1.16
C ALA A 128 -10.09 2.25 0.55
N VAL A 129 -10.47 0.98 0.38
CA VAL A 129 -9.64 -0.05 -0.28
C VAL A 129 -9.48 0.29 -1.77
N ASN A 130 -10.58 0.57 -2.45
CA ASN A 130 -10.59 0.90 -3.87
C ASN A 130 -9.74 2.13 -4.17
N LEU A 131 -9.85 3.16 -3.35
CA LEU A 131 -9.05 4.37 -3.51
C LEU A 131 -7.55 4.11 -3.27
N ALA A 132 -7.19 3.32 -2.28
CA ALA A 132 -5.79 2.94 -2.07
C ALA A 132 -5.19 2.26 -3.30
N ALA A 133 -5.94 1.35 -3.94
CA ALA A 133 -5.52 0.69 -5.17
C ALA A 133 -5.36 1.68 -6.33
N LYS A 134 -6.29 2.61 -6.50
CA LYS A 134 -6.23 3.64 -7.55
C LYS A 134 -5.05 4.61 -7.33
N LEU A 135 -4.79 5.00 -6.10
CA LEU A 135 -3.64 5.85 -5.76
C LEU A 135 -2.31 5.17 -6.05
N GLU A 136 -2.20 3.88 -5.76
CA GLU A 136 -0.98 3.15 -6.07
C GLU A 136 -0.69 3.17 -7.57
N LYS A 137 -1.67 2.90 -8.40
CA LYS A 137 -1.56 2.99 -9.86
C LYS A 137 -1.23 4.41 -10.34
N HIS A 138 -1.72 5.42 -9.64
CA HIS A 138 -1.55 6.83 -9.99
C HIS A 138 -0.11 7.34 -9.80
N ASN A 139 0.72 6.63 -9.05
CA ASN A 139 2.14 6.97 -8.89
C ASN A 139 2.84 7.17 -10.25
N LYS A 140 2.52 6.35 -11.25
CA LYS A 140 3.12 6.44 -12.57
C LYS A 140 2.80 7.79 -13.25
N ALA A 141 1.56 8.26 -13.14
CA ALA A 141 1.14 9.54 -13.71
C ALA A 141 1.77 10.74 -13.00
N GLU A 142 1.98 10.65 -11.68
CA GLU A 142 2.58 11.72 -10.88
C GLU A 142 4.11 11.70 -10.88
N GLY A 143 4.72 10.64 -11.39
CA GLY A 143 6.17 10.48 -11.33
C GLY A 143 6.70 10.24 -9.91
N THR A 144 5.90 9.60 -9.08
CA THR A 144 6.17 9.32 -7.66
C THR A 144 6.27 7.84 -7.40
N ARG A 145 6.71 7.46 -6.20
CA ARG A 145 6.76 6.07 -5.73
C ARG A 145 5.74 5.77 -4.65
N ALA A 146 5.33 6.75 -3.87
CA ALA A 146 4.37 6.54 -2.79
C ALA A 146 3.47 7.76 -2.60
N LEU A 147 2.16 7.51 -2.58
CA LEU A 147 1.12 8.53 -2.47
C LEU A 147 0.16 8.23 -1.32
N THR A 148 -0.38 9.29 -0.76
CA THR A 148 -1.58 9.27 0.09
C THR A 148 -2.44 10.48 -0.23
N THR A 149 -3.63 10.55 0.34
CA THR A 149 -4.45 11.76 0.25
C THR A 149 -4.01 12.78 1.31
N ALA A 150 -4.26 14.06 1.03
CA ALA A 150 -4.03 15.12 2.04
C ALA A 150 -4.84 14.87 3.32
N GLY A 151 -6.07 14.34 3.19
CA GLY A 151 -6.91 14.00 4.33
C GLY A 151 -6.34 12.85 5.16
N CYS A 152 -5.81 11.81 4.52
CA CYS A 152 -5.15 10.70 5.23
C CYS A 152 -3.88 11.17 5.95
N LEU A 153 -3.07 12.02 5.31
CA LEU A 153 -1.89 12.62 5.95
C LEU A 153 -2.27 13.45 7.18
N ALA A 154 -3.30 14.31 7.06
CA ALA A 154 -3.76 15.12 8.18
C ALA A 154 -4.24 14.25 9.35
N ARG A 155 -4.99 13.19 9.06
CA ARG A 155 -5.40 12.21 10.06
C ARG A 155 -4.20 11.54 10.73
N ALA A 156 -3.24 11.07 9.94
CA ALA A 156 -2.03 10.44 10.47
C ALA A 156 -1.25 11.39 11.39
N ARG A 157 -1.13 12.66 11.02
CA ARG A 157 -0.49 13.68 11.86
C ARG A 157 -1.24 13.87 13.18
N SER A 158 -2.56 13.88 13.16
CA SER A 158 -3.38 13.94 14.38
C SER A 158 -3.18 12.73 15.30
N GLU A 159 -2.78 11.59 14.71
CA GLU A 159 -2.45 10.35 15.43
C GLU A 159 -0.97 10.27 15.87
N GLY A 160 -0.18 11.29 15.55
CA GLY A 160 1.22 11.38 15.95
C GLY A 160 2.25 11.05 14.87
N PHE A 161 1.83 10.95 13.61
CA PHE A 161 2.76 10.73 12.50
C PHE A 161 3.66 11.95 12.30
N GLU A 162 4.95 11.71 12.28
CA GLU A 162 5.99 12.70 11.96
C GLU A 162 6.73 12.23 10.70
N PRO A 163 6.44 12.83 9.52
CA PRO A 163 7.13 12.46 8.29
C PRO A 163 8.64 12.66 8.40
N ALA A 164 9.42 11.71 7.85
CA ALA A 164 10.87 11.82 7.80
C ALA A 164 11.34 13.01 6.96
N ALA A 165 10.58 13.34 5.91
CA ALA A 165 10.74 14.55 5.12
C ALA A 165 9.38 15.20 4.91
N THR A 166 9.33 16.51 4.73
CA THR A 166 8.06 17.23 4.48
C THR A 166 7.42 16.72 3.19
N PRO A 167 6.22 16.12 3.24
CA PRO A 167 5.53 15.66 2.04
C PRO A 167 5.18 16.82 1.11
N GLU A 168 5.37 16.61 -0.19
CA GLU A 168 4.90 17.54 -1.20
C GLU A 168 3.39 17.39 -1.37
N HIS A 169 2.66 18.51 -1.31
CA HIS A 169 1.22 18.54 -1.58
C HIS A 169 0.96 18.82 -3.06
N ARG A 170 0.06 18.04 -3.65
CA ARG A 170 -0.41 18.20 -5.03
C ARG A 170 -1.91 18.34 -5.04
N ALA A 171 -2.39 19.59 -5.24
CA ALA A 171 -3.80 19.90 -5.18
C ALA A 171 -4.54 19.50 -6.47
N ALA A 172 -5.81 19.13 -6.31
CA ALA A 172 -6.77 18.93 -7.39
C ALA A 172 -6.29 17.97 -8.49
N ARG A 173 -5.76 16.82 -8.11
CA ARG A 173 -5.29 15.82 -9.07
C ARG A 173 -6.42 14.95 -9.57
N THR A 174 -6.45 14.74 -10.87
CA THR A 174 -7.37 13.80 -11.51
C THR A 174 -6.78 12.40 -11.45
N VAL A 175 -7.44 11.52 -10.69
CA VAL A 175 -7.04 10.13 -10.53
C VAL A 175 -7.99 9.24 -11.34
N LEU A 176 -7.45 8.35 -12.16
CA LEU A 176 -8.26 7.46 -12.99
C LEU A 176 -9.18 6.61 -12.11
N GLY A 177 -10.49 6.64 -12.45
CA GLY A 177 -11.52 5.90 -11.73
C GLY A 177 -12.07 6.64 -10.49
N VAL A 178 -11.66 7.88 -10.26
CA VAL A 178 -12.17 8.75 -9.19
C VAL A 178 -12.90 9.93 -9.84
N ASP A 179 -14.16 10.16 -9.43
CA ASP A 179 -15.03 11.13 -10.10
C ASP A 179 -14.62 12.58 -9.85
N ALA A 180 -14.15 12.90 -8.65
CA ALA A 180 -13.76 14.25 -8.27
C ALA A 180 -12.23 14.36 -8.12
N PRO A 181 -11.64 15.54 -8.40
CA PRO A 181 -10.23 15.78 -8.12
C PRO A 181 -9.88 15.56 -6.64
N LEU A 182 -8.69 15.07 -6.41
CA LEU A 182 -8.18 14.78 -5.06
C LEU A 182 -6.95 15.64 -4.76
N ASP A 183 -6.86 16.09 -3.52
CA ASP A 183 -5.64 16.65 -2.98
C ASP A 183 -4.77 15.51 -2.45
N LEU A 184 -3.55 15.39 -3.00
CA LEU A 184 -2.61 14.31 -2.71
C LEU A 184 -1.42 14.81 -1.91
N ALA A 185 -0.78 13.89 -1.22
CA ALA A 185 0.51 14.08 -0.58
C ALA A 185 1.50 13.03 -1.09
N VAL A 186 2.69 13.47 -1.46
CA VAL A 186 3.77 12.61 -1.93
C VAL A 186 4.61 12.17 -0.74
N ILE A 187 4.68 10.86 -0.51
CA ILE A 187 5.48 10.27 0.56
C ILE A 187 6.88 9.86 0.03
N ALA A 188 6.95 9.44 -1.22
CA ALA A 188 8.21 9.13 -1.88
C ALA A 188 8.13 9.27 -3.41
#